data_c159b349df77816b3e6681e1a7b79f63
#
_entry.id   c159b349df77816b3e6681e1a7b79f63
#
_cell.length_a   1.000
_cell.length_b   1.000
_cell.length_c   1.000
_cell.angle_alpha   90.00
_cell.angle_beta   90.00
_cell.angle_gamma   90.00
#
_symmetry.space_group_name_H-M   'P 1'
#
loop_
_entity.id
_entity.type
_entity.pdbx_description
1 polymer ?
#
loop_
_entity_poly.entity_id
_entity_poly.type
_entity_poly.pdbx_seq_one_letter_code
_entity_poly.pdbx_strand_id
1 'polypeptide(L)'
;MRFKFLTVFAFLITSGASNAFAQEAAVAPKPESTPQAAKVEAGIKKEKKLNGKQAAEASKNATAEQIAESAVYIYGGLGGREFLKQIRKSTIERGKISVVNAEGKTEQANYQRLVLRGDTLEKERIRFDQEFPSAKYALVFNNDKIFGVFNDSVFTPREDAVKAFQNQIWHGLEALLRYKENGSTVALAEREKIMGVELIVLDVTDKQNRQTRFYISSKSFRVMMLQYTEDGVKMRRKFYDYNYAQGTLVPFRSVLWAGDKQVEETNIQTVSFGQKVEEEAFKES
;
A
#
# COMPACT_ATOMS: atom_id res chain seq x y z
N MET A 1 4.79 -30.71 -12.68
CA MET A 1 5.34 -29.44 -12.14
C MET A 1 4.56 -29.08 -10.87
N ARG A 2 5.15 -29.30 -9.69
CA ARG A 2 4.46 -29.06 -8.41
C ARG A 2 4.60 -27.59 -8.04
N PHE A 3 3.50 -26.85 -8.08
CA PHE A 3 3.43 -25.46 -7.61
C PHE A 3 3.66 -25.43 -6.10
N LYS A 4 4.77 -24.82 -5.67
CA LYS A 4 4.96 -24.46 -4.27
C LYS A 4 4.18 -23.16 -4.02
N PHE A 5 3.04 -23.30 -3.38
CA PHE A 5 2.20 -22.16 -3.00
C PHE A 5 2.82 -21.37 -1.84
N LEU A 6 2.67 -20.06 -1.93
CA LEU A 6 2.97 -19.09 -0.90
C LEU A 6 2.29 -19.51 0.42
N THR A 7 3.08 -19.99 1.38
CA THR A 7 2.57 -20.42 2.68
C THR A 7 2.69 -19.27 3.65
N VAL A 8 1.59 -18.60 3.94
CA VAL A 8 1.50 -17.69 5.07
C VAL A 8 1.27 -18.51 6.33
N PHE A 9 2.07 -18.25 7.34
CA PHE A 9 2.21 -18.98 8.59
C PHE A 9 0.92 -19.31 9.32
N ALA A 10 0.76 -20.57 9.68
CA ALA A 10 0.06 -20.97 10.90
C ALA A 10 1.06 -21.69 11.81
N PHE A 11 1.43 -21.07 12.91
CA PHE A 11 2.17 -21.73 13.99
C PHE A 11 1.16 -22.44 14.88
N LEU A 12 1.19 -23.77 14.88
CA LEU A 12 0.53 -24.58 15.89
C LEU A 12 1.40 -24.57 17.15
N ILE A 13 1.00 -23.80 18.15
CA ILE A 13 1.45 -24.01 19.54
C ILE A 13 0.22 -24.44 20.31
N THR A 14 0.16 -25.73 20.64
CA THR A 14 -0.76 -26.29 21.62
C THR A 14 -0.23 -26.03 23.01
N SER A 15 -0.87 -25.19 23.81
CA SER A 15 -0.82 -25.28 25.25
C SER A 15 -2.06 -24.62 25.84
N GLY A 16 -2.88 -25.44 26.49
CA GLY A 16 -4.06 -24.98 27.19
C GLY A 16 -3.73 -24.26 28.49
N ALA A 17 -4.57 -23.30 28.83
CA ALA A 17 -5.01 -23.07 30.21
C ALA A 17 -6.15 -22.06 30.21
N SER A 18 -7.29 -22.50 30.63
CA SER A 18 -8.48 -21.72 30.95
C SER A 18 -8.21 -20.80 32.13
N ASN A 19 -8.63 -19.53 32.05
CA ASN A 19 -9.11 -18.81 33.23
C ASN A 19 -10.11 -17.74 32.79
N ALA A 20 -11.32 -17.92 33.28
CA ALA A 20 -12.43 -16.98 33.22
C ALA A 20 -12.19 -15.82 34.17
N PHE A 21 -12.35 -14.60 33.73
CA PHE A 21 -12.68 -13.46 34.60
C PHE A 21 -13.77 -12.59 33.99
N ALA A 22 -14.62 -12.16 34.89
CA ALA A 22 -15.91 -11.56 34.68
C ALA A 22 -15.86 -10.15 34.06
N GLN A 23 -16.93 -9.87 33.34
CA GLN A 23 -17.32 -8.60 32.75
C GLN A 23 -17.67 -7.56 33.82
N GLU A 24 -17.15 -6.37 33.70
CA GLU A 24 -17.71 -5.18 34.30
C GLU A 24 -17.95 -4.12 33.23
N ALA A 25 -19.19 -3.70 33.09
CA ALA A 25 -19.66 -2.78 32.08
C ALA A 25 -19.32 -1.34 32.47
N ALA A 26 -18.54 -0.64 31.66
CA ALA A 26 -18.34 0.80 31.78
C ALA A 26 -19.14 1.57 30.74
N VAL A 27 -19.93 2.50 31.23
CA VAL A 27 -20.84 3.40 30.54
C VAL A 27 -20.09 4.38 29.63
N ALA A 28 -20.53 4.51 28.38
CA ALA A 28 -20.00 5.48 27.40
C ALA A 28 -20.43 6.91 27.70
N PRO A 29 -19.54 7.91 27.59
CA PRO A 29 -19.95 9.32 27.64
C PRO A 29 -20.47 9.83 26.30
N LYS A 30 -21.49 10.66 26.38
CA LYS A 30 -22.22 11.35 25.32
C LYS A 30 -21.32 12.40 24.62
N PRO A 31 -21.40 12.59 23.31
CA PRO A 31 -20.57 13.61 22.63
C PRO A 31 -21.10 15.04 22.88
N GLU A 32 -20.23 15.92 23.30
CA GLU A 32 -20.46 17.36 23.38
C GLU A 32 -20.32 18.03 22.00
N SER A 33 -21.12 19.07 21.84
CA SER A 33 -21.36 19.83 20.63
C SER A 33 -20.16 20.65 20.15
N THR A 34 -19.94 20.61 18.84
CA THR A 34 -18.93 21.35 18.05
C THR A 34 -19.21 22.87 18.01
N PRO A 35 -18.20 23.74 18.12
CA PRO A 35 -18.35 25.17 17.78
C PRO A 35 -18.27 25.40 16.27
N GLN A 36 -19.09 26.32 15.81
CA GLN A 36 -19.27 26.80 14.43
C GLN A 36 -17.94 27.22 13.78
N ALA A 37 -17.70 26.72 12.56
CA ALA A 37 -16.66 27.18 11.68
C ALA A 37 -17.02 28.54 11.08
N ALA A 38 -16.15 29.52 11.28
CA ALA A 38 -16.23 30.83 10.65
C ALA A 38 -15.99 30.72 9.13
N LYS A 39 -16.88 31.33 8.35
CA LYS A 39 -16.74 31.53 6.91
C LYS A 39 -15.49 32.38 6.61
N VAL A 40 -14.56 31.80 5.87
CA VAL A 40 -13.55 32.56 5.14
C VAL A 40 -13.89 32.39 3.64
N GLU A 41 -14.60 33.36 3.10
CA GLU A 41 -14.71 33.56 1.67
C GLU A 41 -13.44 34.28 1.19
N ALA A 42 -12.55 33.55 0.51
CA ALA A 42 -11.46 34.12 -0.28
C ALA A 42 -11.50 33.46 -1.67
N GLY A 43 -11.61 34.30 -2.70
CA GLY A 43 -11.88 33.96 -4.08
C GLY A 43 -10.95 32.91 -4.68
N ILE A 44 -11.48 31.74 -4.90
CA ILE A 44 -10.85 30.70 -5.71
C ILE A 44 -11.22 30.98 -7.16
N LYS A 45 -10.26 31.42 -7.97
CA LYS A 45 -10.36 31.39 -9.44
C LYS A 45 -10.81 29.98 -9.84
N LYS A 46 -11.93 29.90 -10.58
CA LYS A 46 -12.43 28.65 -11.17
C LYS A 46 -11.37 28.10 -12.14
N GLU A 47 -10.53 27.20 -11.68
CA GLU A 47 -9.76 26.35 -12.59
C GLU A 47 -10.75 25.47 -13.34
N LYS A 48 -10.69 25.54 -14.69
CA LYS A 48 -11.44 24.68 -15.59
C LYS A 48 -11.09 23.22 -15.28
N LYS A 49 -11.99 22.49 -14.60
CA LYS A 49 -11.92 21.02 -14.57
C LYS A 49 -11.86 20.53 -16.01
N LEU A 50 -10.73 19.98 -16.44
CA LEU A 50 -10.60 19.33 -17.74
C LEU A 50 -11.70 18.26 -17.85
N ASN A 51 -12.55 18.39 -18.86
CA ASN A 51 -13.58 17.42 -19.16
C ASN A 51 -12.87 16.08 -19.49
N GLY A 52 -13.38 14.92 -19.02
CA GLY A 52 -12.71 13.63 -19.17
C GLY A 52 -12.32 13.25 -20.62
N LYS A 53 -12.98 13.84 -21.63
CA LYS A 53 -12.56 13.75 -23.04
C LYS A 53 -11.26 14.48 -23.33
N GLN A 54 -11.07 15.69 -22.79
CA GLN A 54 -9.87 16.50 -23.00
C GLN A 54 -8.65 15.87 -22.32
N ALA A 55 -8.83 15.29 -21.13
CA ALA A 55 -7.78 14.55 -20.44
C ALA A 55 -7.36 13.28 -21.21
N ALA A 56 -8.30 12.55 -21.79
CA ALA A 56 -8.03 11.37 -22.60
C ALA A 56 -7.30 11.70 -23.92
N GLU A 57 -7.62 12.84 -24.57
CA GLU A 57 -6.91 13.29 -25.75
C GLU A 57 -5.51 13.81 -25.45
N ALA A 58 -5.34 14.60 -24.40
CA ALA A 58 -4.03 15.06 -23.93
C ALA A 58 -3.09 13.90 -23.59
N SER A 59 -3.63 12.80 -23.06
CA SER A 59 -2.81 11.63 -22.71
C SER A 59 -2.30 10.84 -23.92
N LYS A 60 -2.86 11.02 -25.12
CA LYS A 60 -2.45 10.23 -26.31
C LYS A 60 -1.03 10.57 -26.79
N ASN A 61 -0.62 11.81 -26.62
CA ASN A 61 0.70 12.33 -27.06
C ASN A 61 1.65 12.58 -25.89
N ALA A 62 1.28 12.19 -24.66
CA ALA A 62 2.10 12.41 -23.48
C ALA A 62 3.26 11.43 -23.41
N THR A 63 4.42 11.89 -22.91
CA THR A 63 5.57 11.03 -22.64
C THR A 63 5.32 10.16 -21.40
N ALA A 64 6.16 9.14 -21.19
CA ALA A 64 6.11 8.27 -20.02
C ALA A 64 6.21 9.09 -18.71
N GLU A 65 7.14 10.05 -18.66
CA GLU A 65 7.34 10.93 -17.52
C GLU A 65 6.13 11.83 -17.26
N GLN A 66 5.51 12.37 -18.32
CA GLN A 66 4.30 13.19 -18.17
C GLN A 66 3.14 12.38 -17.60
N ILE A 67 3.00 11.11 -17.98
CA ILE A 67 1.99 10.21 -17.42
C ILE A 67 2.30 9.89 -15.95
N ALA A 68 3.56 9.56 -15.63
CA ALA A 68 4.00 9.32 -14.26
C ALA A 68 3.75 10.55 -13.37
N GLU A 69 4.13 11.75 -13.80
CA GLU A 69 3.90 12.98 -13.05
C GLU A 69 2.40 13.31 -12.91
N SER A 70 1.58 13.01 -13.92
CA SER A 70 0.12 13.17 -13.81
C SER A 70 -0.46 12.25 -12.73
N ALA A 71 0.03 11.00 -12.63
CA ALA A 71 -0.34 10.11 -11.54
C ALA A 71 0.12 10.69 -10.20
N VAL A 72 1.39 11.08 -10.06
CA VAL A 72 1.91 11.72 -8.83
C VAL A 72 1.06 12.91 -8.40
N TYR A 73 0.68 13.78 -9.36
CA TYR A 73 -0.17 14.93 -9.09
C TYR A 73 -1.55 14.53 -8.55
N ILE A 74 -2.18 13.49 -9.10
CA ILE A 74 -3.49 13.01 -8.62
C ILE A 74 -3.41 12.50 -7.19
N TYR A 75 -2.32 11.84 -6.81
CA TYR A 75 -2.12 11.34 -5.43
C TYR A 75 -1.71 12.45 -4.46
N GLY A 76 -0.96 13.45 -4.90
CA GLY A 76 -0.47 14.57 -4.08
C GLY A 76 -1.33 15.84 -4.13
N GLY A 77 -2.46 15.82 -4.87
CA GLY A 77 -3.29 17.00 -5.03
C GLY A 77 -2.52 18.20 -5.60
N LEU A 78 -2.91 19.42 -5.22
CA LEU A 78 -2.31 20.67 -5.73
C LEU A 78 -0.81 20.81 -5.43
N GLY A 79 -0.30 20.13 -4.41
CA GLY A 79 1.13 20.15 -4.06
C GLY A 79 1.96 19.09 -4.79
N GLY A 80 1.32 18.13 -5.47
CA GLY A 80 1.98 17.07 -6.25
C GLY A 80 3.03 16.32 -5.43
N ARG A 81 4.21 16.14 -6.01
CA ARG A 81 5.33 15.41 -5.42
C ARG A 81 5.82 15.99 -4.09
N GLU A 82 5.97 17.30 -4.01
CA GLU A 82 6.47 17.95 -2.79
C GLU A 82 5.49 17.78 -1.62
N PHE A 83 4.21 17.86 -1.87
CA PHE A 83 3.21 17.58 -0.84
C PHE A 83 3.26 16.11 -0.39
N LEU A 84 3.34 15.14 -1.33
CA LEU A 84 3.49 13.73 -0.98
C LEU A 84 4.74 13.49 -0.14
N LYS A 85 5.87 14.10 -0.49
CA LYS A 85 7.12 14.00 0.25
C LYS A 85 7.00 14.54 1.68
N GLN A 86 6.28 15.66 1.84
CA GLN A 86 6.08 16.27 3.16
C GLN A 86 5.09 15.50 4.02
N ILE A 87 3.90 15.20 3.48
CA ILE A 87 2.82 14.60 4.25
C ILE A 87 3.13 13.14 4.62
N ARG A 88 3.74 12.39 3.71
CA ARG A 88 4.06 10.97 3.91
C ARG A 88 5.44 10.71 4.52
N LYS A 89 6.00 11.66 5.28
CA LYS A 89 7.24 11.42 6.05
C LYS A 89 7.10 10.23 7.00
N SER A 90 5.93 10.08 7.56
CA SER A 90 5.53 8.88 8.30
C SER A 90 4.12 8.49 7.92
N THR A 91 3.83 7.20 8.02
CA THR A 91 2.49 6.66 7.78
C THR A 91 2.14 5.68 8.89
N ILE A 92 0.93 5.79 9.41
CA ILE A 92 0.31 4.81 10.30
C ILE A 92 -0.95 4.33 9.60
N GLU A 93 -0.97 3.08 9.21
CA GLU A 93 -2.09 2.44 8.53
C GLU A 93 -2.60 1.27 9.37
N ARG A 94 -3.91 1.16 9.53
CA ARG A 94 -4.55 0.04 10.22
C ARG A 94 -5.70 -0.49 9.39
N GLY A 95 -5.91 -1.79 9.47
CA GLY A 95 -6.96 -2.42 8.70
C GLY A 95 -7.06 -3.92 8.93
N LYS A 96 -7.65 -4.58 7.95
CA LYS A 96 -7.77 -6.03 7.89
C LYS A 96 -7.10 -6.56 6.65
N ILE A 97 -6.41 -7.68 6.79
CA ILE A 97 -5.82 -8.42 5.69
C ILE A 97 -6.37 -9.85 5.69
N SER A 98 -6.72 -10.33 4.52
CA SER A 98 -7.09 -11.72 4.28
C SER A 98 -6.04 -12.34 3.37
N VAL A 99 -5.46 -13.45 3.77
CA VAL A 99 -4.42 -14.16 3.01
C VAL A 99 -4.84 -15.61 2.80
N VAL A 100 -4.47 -16.19 1.66
CA VAL A 100 -4.69 -17.61 1.38
C VAL A 100 -3.43 -18.36 1.79
N ASN A 101 -3.56 -19.28 2.75
CA ASN A 101 -2.45 -20.10 3.24
C ASN A 101 -2.11 -21.24 2.25
N ALA A 102 -1.07 -22.02 2.57
CA ALA A 102 -0.61 -23.13 1.75
C ALA A 102 -1.66 -24.23 1.52
N GLU A 103 -2.59 -24.36 2.45
CA GLU A 103 -3.69 -25.33 2.39
C GLU A 103 -4.87 -24.79 1.56
N GLY A 104 -4.77 -23.58 1.00
CA GLY A 104 -5.82 -22.91 0.24
C GLY A 104 -6.93 -22.32 1.09
N LYS A 105 -6.77 -22.26 2.41
CA LYS A 105 -7.72 -21.61 3.33
C LYS A 105 -7.43 -20.13 3.44
N THR A 106 -8.48 -19.34 3.55
CA THR A 106 -8.37 -17.89 3.81
C THR A 106 -8.27 -17.66 5.31
N GLU A 107 -7.22 -16.98 5.73
CA GLU A 107 -7.02 -16.51 7.09
C GLU A 107 -7.12 -14.98 7.13
N GLN A 108 -7.70 -14.45 8.19
CA GLN A 108 -7.85 -13.01 8.39
C GLN A 108 -7.04 -12.55 9.58
N ALA A 109 -6.40 -11.39 9.44
CA ALA A 109 -5.70 -10.71 10.51
C ALA A 109 -6.11 -9.24 10.58
N ASN A 110 -6.10 -8.67 11.77
CA ASN A 110 -5.95 -7.24 11.92
C ASN A 110 -4.49 -6.88 11.68
N TYR A 111 -4.24 -5.72 11.10
CA TYR A 111 -2.87 -5.28 10.91
C TYR A 111 -2.68 -3.80 11.28
N GLN A 112 -1.45 -3.47 11.64
CA GLN A 112 -0.93 -2.11 11.69
C GLN A 112 0.36 -2.05 10.87
N ARG A 113 0.46 -1.06 9.99
CA ARG A 113 1.69 -0.75 9.26
C ARG A 113 2.20 0.61 9.69
N LEU A 114 3.43 0.66 10.15
CA LEU A 114 4.18 1.87 10.44
C LEU A 114 5.24 2.05 9.36
N VAL A 115 5.35 3.25 8.82
CA VAL A 115 6.38 3.60 7.84
C VAL A 115 7.07 4.89 8.27
N LEU A 116 8.40 4.88 8.26
CA LEU A 116 9.23 6.07 8.26
C LEU A 116 9.91 6.17 6.89
N ARG A 117 9.60 7.25 6.18
CA ARG A 117 10.07 7.45 4.80
C ARG A 117 11.56 7.75 4.77
N GLY A 118 12.29 6.94 4.02
CA GLY A 118 13.68 7.21 3.64
C GLY A 118 13.78 8.05 2.37
N ASP A 119 14.99 8.41 1.95
CA ASP A 119 15.24 9.12 0.69
C ASP A 119 14.85 8.27 -0.52
N THR A 120 15.02 6.95 -0.42
CA THR A 120 14.60 5.94 -1.41
C THR A 120 13.81 4.83 -0.72
N LEU A 121 13.15 3.95 -1.48
CA LEU A 121 12.45 2.79 -0.92
C LEU A 121 13.39 1.85 -0.14
N GLU A 122 14.64 1.73 -0.56
CA GLU A 122 15.65 0.90 0.12
C GLU A 122 16.00 1.42 1.51
N LYS A 123 15.84 2.72 1.74
CA LYS A 123 16.12 3.38 3.03
C LYS A 123 14.87 3.61 3.87
N GLU A 124 13.73 3.08 3.45
CA GLU A 124 12.54 3.11 4.30
C GLU A 124 12.69 2.21 5.51
N ARG A 125 11.97 2.56 6.56
CA ARG A 125 11.76 1.69 7.71
C ARG A 125 10.28 1.37 7.78
N ILE A 126 9.98 0.09 7.73
CA ILE A 126 8.60 -0.40 7.70
C ILE A 126 8.44 -1.47 8.78
N ARG A 127 7.42 -1.32 9.63
CA ARG A 127 6.98 -2.36 10.54
C ARG A 127 5.55 -2.74 10.18
N PHE A 128 5.32 -4.01 10.00
CA PHE A 128 4.03 -4.58 9.64
C PHE A 128 3.60 -5.59 10.69
N ASP A 129 2.85 -5.10 11.69
CA ASP A 129 2.26 -5.94 12.73
C ASP A 129 1.03 -6.64 12.19
N GLN A 130 0.90 -7.93 12.44
CA GLN A 130 -0.23 -8.76 12.02
C GLN A 130 -0.74 -9.57 13.22
N GLU A 131 -2.05 -9.54 13.43
CA GLU A 131 -2.72 -10.22 14.53
C GLU A 131 -3.75 -11.19 13.96
N PHE A 132 -3.31 -12.43 13.78
CA PHE A 132 -4.16 -13.56 13.43
C PHE A 132 -4.81 -14.14 14.70
N PRO A 133 -5.91 -14.92 14.58
CA PRO A 133 -6.51 -15.59 15.73
C PRO A 133 -5.54 -16.50 16.50
N SER A 134 -4.55 -17.05 15.79
CA SER A 134 -3.59 -18.03 16.34
C SER A 134 -2.23 -17.43 16.72
N ALA A 135 -1.87 -16.26 16.20
CA ALA A 135 -0.55 -15.67 16.39
C ALA A 135 -0.55 -14.17 16.13
N LYS A 136 0.29 -13.44 16.88
CA LYS A 136 0.59 -12.03 16.65
C LYS A 136 2.09 -11.87 16.45
N TYR A 137 2.49 -11.28 15.32
CA TYR A 137 3.89 -11.03 15.02
C TYR A 137 4.03 -9.80 14.13
N ALA A 138 5.25 -9.27 14.05
CA ALA A 138 5.58 -8.20 13.12
C ALA A 138 6.67 -8.65 12.15
N LEU A 139 6.63 -8.12 10.92
CA LEU A 139 7.77 -8.10 10.00
C LEU A 139 8.31 -6.67 9.96
N VAL A 140 9.62 -6.54 10.08
CA VAL A 140 10.30 -5.25 10.08
C VAL A 140 11.30 -5.21 8.95
N PHE A 141 11.22 -4.15 8.12
CA PHE A 141 12.22 -3.80 7.13
C PHE A 141 13.00 -2.58 7.63
N ASN A 142 14.29 -2.71 7.75
CA ASN A 142 15.17 -1.63 8.17
C ASN A 142 16.57 -1.86 7.58
N ASN A 143 17.11 -0.87 6.84
CA ASN A 143 18.43 -0.92 6.21
C ASN A 143 18.65 -2.21 5.39
N ASP A 144 17.76 -2.49 4.46
CA ASP A 144 17.76 -3.68 3.58
C ASP A 144 17.64 -5.03 4.30
N LYS A 145 17.45 -5.03 5.62
CA LYS A 145 17.23 -6.24 6.40
C LYS A 145 15.76 -6.43 6.68
N ILE A 146 15.33 -7.69 6.67
CA ILE A 146 14.01 -8.09 7.14
C ILE A 146 14.18 -9.08 8.29
N PHE A 147 13.53 -8.79 9.38
CA PHE A 147 13.44 -9.67 10.54
C PHE A 147 12.01 -9.71 11.06
N GLY A 148 11.72 -10.73 11.83
CA GLY A 148 10.44 -10.87 12.53
C GLY A 148 10.56 -10.50 14.00
N VAL A 149 9.45 -10.05 14.60
CA VAL A 149 9.32 -9.81 16.04
C VAL A 149 8.11 -10.57 16.55
N PHE A 150 8.30 -11.40 17.57
CA PHE A 150 7.26 -12.17 18.26
C PHE A 150 7.51 -12.13 19.77
N ASN A 151 6.57 -11.61 20.53
CA ASN A 151 6.70 -11.43 21.99
C ASN A 151 8.03 -10.76 22.37
N ASP A 152 8.34 -9.64 21.74
CA ASP A 152 9.57 -8.86 21.94
C ASP A 152 10.89 -9.60 21.62
N SER A 153 10.79 -10.79 21.04
CA SER A 153 11.95 -11.56 20.59
C SER A 153 12.09 -11.50 19.07
N VAL A 154 13.31 -11.29 18.60
CA VAL A 154 13.62 -11.28 17.16
C VAL A 154 13.73 -12.71 16.65
N PHE A 155 13.18 -12.96 15.48
CA PHE A 155 13.30 -14.24 14.77
C PHE A 155 13.59 -14.02 13.27
N THR A 156 14.15 -15.02 12.63
CA THR A 156 14.33 -15.04 11.17
C THR A 156 13.05 -15.51 10.50
N PRO A 157 12.36 -14.66 9.73
CA PRO A 157 11.17 -15.09 9.01
C PRO A 157 11.51 -16.10 7.91
N ARG A 158 10.53 -16.86 7.50
CA ARG A 158 10.68 -17.78 6.36
C ARG A 158 10.94 -16.99 5.07
N GLU A 159 11.67 -17.60 4.15
CA GLU A 159 12.07 -16.99 2.89
C GLU A 159 10.88 -16.50 2.05
N ASP A 160 9.79 -17.28 2.01
CA ASP A 160 8.57 -16.90 1.29
C ASP A 160 7.87 -15.67 1.91
N ALA A 161 7.87 -15.54 3.24
CA ALA A 161 7.33 -14.36 3.93
C ALA A 161 8.22 -13.12 3.72
N VAL A 162 9.55 -13.30 3.76
CA VAL A 162 10.51 -12.24 3.42
C VAL A 162 10.27 -11.74 2.01
N LYS A 163 10.18 -12.64 1.04
CA LYS A 163 9.96 -12.31 -0.36
C LYS A 163 8.62 -11.61 -0.60
N ALA A 164 7.54 -12.12 0.00
CA ALA A 164 6.23 -11.49 -0.09
C ALA A 164 6.24 -10.06 0.49
N PHE A 165 6.92 -9.85 1.61
CA PHE A 165 7.06 -8.52 2.22
C PHE A 165 7.91 -7.58 1.37
N GLN A 166 9.03 -8.06 0.81
CA GLN A 166 9.85 -7.32 -0.15
C GLN A 166 9.05 -6.88 -1.38
N ASN A 167 8.24 -7.77 -1.95
CA ASN A 167 7.40 -7.46 -3.10
C ASN A 167 6.36 -6.37 -2.81
N GLN A 168 5.83 -6.31 -1.59
CA GLN A 168 4.96 -5.20 -1.18
C GLN A 168 5.69 -3.85 -1.17
N ILE A 169 6.99 -3.84 -0.87
CA ILE A 169 7.83 -2.64 -0.87
C ILE A 169 8.19 -2.24 -2.30
N TRP A 170 8.80 -3.17 -3.06
CA TRP A 170 9.37 -2.86 -4.37
C TRP A 170 8.33 -2.72 -5.48
N HIS A 171 7.19 -3.42 -5.37
CA HIS A 171 6.12 -3.43 -6.36
C HIS A 171 4.83 -2.74 -5.86
N GLY A 172 4.95 -1.84 -4.89
CA GLY A 172 3.84 -1.04 -4.38
C GLY A 172 3.57 0.22 -5.22
N LEU A 173 2.54 1.00 -4.83
CA LEU A 173 2.26 2.30 -5.44
C LEU A 173 3.42 3.28 -5.33
N GLU A 174 4.19 3.21 -4.24
CA GLU A 174 5.34 4.08 -4.00
C GLU A 174 6.45 3.88 -5.05
N ALA A 175 6.54 2.73 -5.72
CA ALA A 175 7.46 2.53 -6.82
C ALA A 175 7.20 3.51 -7.97
N LEU A 176 5.93 3.81 -8.28
CA LEU A 176 5.55 4.84 -9.25
C LEU A 176 5.63 6.25 -8.66
N LEU A 177 5.04 6.46 -7.48
CA LEU A 177 4.93 7.80 -6.89
C LEU A 177 6.30 8.42 -6.57
N ARG A 178 7.31 7.56 -6.38
CA ARG A 178 8.68 7.94 -6.04
C ARG A 178 9.73 7.52 -7.09
N TYR A 179 9.32 7.31 -8.33
CA TYR A 179 10.23 6.79 -9.35
C TYR A 179 11.49 7.66 -9.53
N LYS A 180 11.38 8.99 -9.42
CA LYS A 180 12.53 9.90 -9.49
C LYS A 180 13.48 9.75 -8.32
N GLU A 181 12.94 9.73 -7.10
CA GLU A 181 13.71 9.55 -5.87
C GLU A 181 14.44 8.21 -5.86
N ASN A 182 13.80 7.17 -6.36
CA ASN A 182 14.39 5.84 -6.48
C ASN A 182 15.38 5.73 -7.66
N GLY A 183 15.42 6.75 -8.53
CA GLY A 183 16.22 6.72 -9.77
C GLY A 183 15.74 5.64 -10.75
N SER A 184 14.45 5.34 -10.71
CA SER A 184 13.81 4.42 -11.65
C SER A 184 13.57 5.07 -13.01
N THR A 185 13.57 4.25 -14.06
CA THR A 185 13.15 4.66 -15.40
C THR A 185 11.68 4.35 -15.64
N VAL A 186 11.05 5.11 -16.52
CA VAL A 186 9.66 4.90 -16.93
C VAL A 186 9.56 4.75 -18.45
N ALA A 187 8.74 3.83 -18.91
CA ALA A 187 8.49 3.60 -20.33
C ALA A 187 7.00 3.33 -20.57
N LEU A 188 6.45 3.89 -21.68
CA LEU A 188 5.09 3.56 -22.10
C LEU A 188 5.08 2.20 -22.81
N ALA A 189 4.08 1.38 -22.50
CA ALA A 189 3.70 0.21 -23.25
C ALA A 189 2.40 0.48 -24.03
N GLU A 190 1.93 -0.49 -24.81
CA GLU A 190 0.66 -0.38 -25.51
C GLU A 190 -0.49 -0.17 -24.53
N ARG A 191 -1.42 0.71 -24.93
CA ARG A 191 -2.64 0.94 -24.15
C ARG A 191 -3.51 -0.29 -24.15
N GLU A 192 -4.14 -0.55 -23.03
CA GLU A 192 -5.07 -1.67 -22.89
C GLU A 192 -6.47 -1.17 -22.55
N LYS A 193 -7.47 -1.92 -22.99
CA LYS A 193 -8.86 -1.69 -22.61
C LYS A 193 -9.35 -2.86 -21.77
N ILE A 194 -9.58 -2.60 -20.49
CA ILE A 194 -10.04 -3.62 -19.54
C ILE A 194 -11.44 -3.24 -19.05
N MET A 195 -12.42 -4.13 -19.21
CA MET A 195 -13.83 -3.91 -18.82
C MET A 195 -14.39 -2.55 -19.31
N GLY A 196 -14.04 -2.18 -20.55
CA GLY A 196 -14.50 -0.93 -21.14
C GLY A 196 -13.74 0.33 -20.72
N VAL A 197 -12.81 0.24 -19.78
CA VAL A 197 -11.95 1.34 -19.34
C VAL A 197 -10.65 1.33 -20.14
N GLU A 198 -10.33 2.47 -20.77
CA GLU A 198 -9.04 2.67 -21.45
C GLU A 198 -7.96 2.97 -20.42
N LEU A 199 -6.90 2.17 -20.43
CA LEU A 199 -5.78 2.24 -19.51
C LEU A 199 -4.49 2.60 -20.26
N ILE A 200 -3.74 3.53 -19.70
CA ILE A 200 -2.37 3.82 -20.10
C ILE A 200 -1.51 2.83 -19.34
N VAL A 201 -0.64 2.12 -20.06
CA VAL A 201 0.27 1.15 -19.46
C VAL A 201 1.65 1.75 -19.36
N LEU A 202 2.19 1.80 -18.14
CA LEU A 202 3.47 2.40 -17.81
C LEU A 202 4.34 1.38 -17.07
N ASP A 203 5.49 1.07 -17.64
CA ASP A 203 6.50 0.23 -16.99
C ASP A 203 7.45 1.12 -16.18
N VAL A 204 7.66 0.78 -14.93
CA VAL A 204 8.64 1.38 -14.03
C VAL A 204 9.71 0.34 -13.74
N THR A 205 10.97 0.66 -14.03
CA THR A 205 12.11 -0.23 -13.78
C THR A 205 13.08 0.47 -12.83
N ASP A 206 13.35 -0.17 -11.71
CA ASP A 206 14.29 0.38 -10.71
C ASP A 206 15.75 0.06 -11.03
N LYS A 207 16.67 0.54 -10.19
CA LYS A 207 18.12 0.35 -10.35
C LYS A 207 18.58 -1.11 -10.28
N GLN A 208 17.77 -1.99 -9.68
CA GLN A 208 18.04 -3.43 -9.59
C GLN A 208 17.34 -4.21 -10.73
N ASN A 209 16.86 -3.51 -11.75
CA ASN A 209 16.10 -4.06 -12.88
C ASN A 209 14.79 -4.76 -12.48
N ARG A 210 14.20 -4.44 -11.31
CA ARG A 210 12.87 -4.93 -10.96
C ARG A 210 11.85 -4.09 -11.71
N GLN A 211 11.04 -4.74 -12.53
CA GLN A 211 10.02 -4.09 -13.33
C GLN A 211 8.65 -4.23 -12.69
N THR A 212 7.94 -3.11 -12.59
CA THR A 212 6.52 -3.04 -12.21
C THR A 212 5.74 -2.35 -13.32
N ARG A 213 4.72 -3.01 -13.83
CA ARG A 213 3.81 -2.46 -14.82
C ARG A 213 2.60 -1.86 -14.15
N PHE A 214 2.32 -0.59 -14.42
CA PHE A 214 1.19 0.16 -13.89
C PHE A 214 0.12 0.38 -14.95
N TYR A 215 -1.12 0.10 -14.61
CA TYR A 215 -2.30 0.32 -15.42
C TYR A 215 -3.04 1.54 -14.89
N ILE A 216 -2.95 2.64 -15.60
CA ILE A 216 -3.38 3.97 -15.16
C ILE A 216 -4.62 4.37 -15.98
N SER A 217 -5.69 4.79 -15.32
CA SER A 217 -6.88 5.29 -16.01
C SER A 217 -6.56 6.51 -16.87
N SER A 218 -6.86 6.45 -18.17
CA SER A 218 -6.65 7.58 -19.10
C SER A 218 -7.49 8.81 -18.75
N LYS A 219 -8.58 8.64 -17.97
CA LYS A 219 -9.50 9.71 -17.58
C LYS A 219 -9.14 10.38 -16.25
N SER A 220 -8.65 9.61 -15.30
CA SER A 220 -8.45 10.08 -13.91
C SER A 220 -7.01 10.02 -13.44
N PHE A 221 -6.09 9.42 -14.20
CA PHE A 221 -4.71 9.15 -13.85
C PHE A 221 -4.52 8.35 -12.55
N ARG A 222 -5.58 7.70 -12.07
CA ARG A 222 -5.50 6.75 -10.94
C ARG A 222 -4.90 5.44 -11.41
N VAL A 223 -4.06 4.85 -10.60
CA VAL A 223 -3.55 3.50 -10.83
C VAL A 223 -4.67 2.50 -10.54
N MET A 224 -5.17 1.81 -11.53
CA MET A 224 -6.24 0.82 -11.36
C MET A 224 -5.69 -0.55 -10.97
N MET A 225 -4.48 -0.87 -11.45
CA MET A 225 -3.82 -2.15 -11.23
C MET A 225 -2.31 -1.96 -11.39
N LEU A 226 -1.54 -2.80 -10.72
CA LEU A 226 -0.13 -3.04 -11.05
C LEU A 226 0.11 -4.54 -11.27
N GLN A 227 1.20 -4.84 -11.97
CA GLN A 227 1.62 -6.20 -12.30
C GLN A 227 3.13 -6.31 -12.22
N TYR A 228 3.60 -7.42 -11.69
CA TYR A 228 5.01 -7.84 -11.72
C TYR A 228 5.08 -9.36 -11.88
N THR A 229 6.28 -9.91 -12.06
CA THR A 229 6.50 -11.35 -12.16
C THR A 229 7.33 -11.82 -10.98
N GLU A 230 6.87 -12.86 -10.30
CA GLU A 230 7.55 -13.54 -9.21
C GLU A 230 7.65 -15.03 -9.52
N ASP A 231 8.88 -15.58 -9.62
CA ASP A 231 9.15 -16.99 -9.95
C ASP A 231 8.38 -17.51 -11.18
N GLY A 232 8.27 -16.66 -12.21
CA GLY A 232 7.53 -16.95 -13.43
C GLY A 232 6.01 -16.83 -13.29
N VAL A 233 5.50 -16.50 -12.10
CA VAL A 233 4.07 -16.26 -11.87
C VAL A 233 3.75 -14.79 -12.03
N LYS A 234 2.71 -14.48 -12.80
CA LYS A 234 2.20 -13.14 -12.97
C LYS A 234 1.40 -12.73 -11.73
N MET A 235 1.93 -11.76 -10.99
CA MET A 235 1.29 -11.15 -9.83
C MET A 235 0.56 -9.89 -10.25
N ARG A 236 -0.72 -9.75 -9.87
CA ARG A 236 -1.55 -8.59 -10.21
C ARG A 236 -2.22 -8.03 -8.95
N ARG A 237 -1.97 -6.77 -8.62
CA ARG A 237 -2.65 -6.07 -7.53
C ARG A 237 -3.62 -5.04 -8.11
N LYS A 238 -4.90 -5.21 -7.84
CA LYS A 238 -5.96 -4.27 -8.23
C LYS A 238 -6.30 -3.37 -7.05
N PHE A 239 -6.63 -2.12 -7.34
CA PHE A 239 -6.94 -1.10 -6.34
C PHE A 239 -8.38 -0.63 -6.47
N TYR A 240 -9.04 -0.45 -5.32
CA TYR A 240 -10.44 -0.10 -5.20
C TYR A 240 -10.66 0.93 -4.11
N ASP A 241 -11.88 1.45 -4.00
CA ASP A 241 -12.37 2.27 -2.90
C ASP A 241 -11.46 3.47 -2.61
N TYR A 242 -11.14 4.19 -3.68
CA TYR A 242 -10.31 5.38 -3.60
C TYR A 242 -10.99 6.50 -2.83
N ASN A 243 -10.31 7.02 -1.80
CA ASN A 243 -10.75 8.16 -1.02
C ASN A 243 -9.56 9.05 -0.65
N TYR A 244 -9.85 10.25 -0.15
CA TYR A 244 -8.81 11.16 0.31
C TYR A 244 -8.61 11.02 1.82
N ALA A 245 -7.33 10.92 2.22
CA ALA A 245 -6.88 11.02 3.60
C ALA A 245 -5.88 12.15 3.69
N GLN A 246 -6.15 13.16 4.52
CA GLN A 246 -5.30 14.34 4.71
C GLN A 246 -4.82 14.98 3.38
N GLY A 247 -5.73 15.06 2.38
CA GLY A 247 -5.44 15.68 1.07
C GLY A 247 -4.71 14.79 0.06
N THR A 248 -4.32 13.58 0.42
CA THR A 248 -3.72 12.59 -0.49
C THR A 248 -4.69 11.48 -0.86
N LEU A 249 -4.67 11.05 -2.12
CA LEU A 249 -5.50 9.97 -2.62
C LEU A 249 -4.96 8.62 -2.14
N VAL A 250 -5.83 7.77 -1.59
CA VAL A 250 -5.48 6.44 -1.06
C VAL A 250 -6.49 5.41 -1.56
N PRO A 251 -6.06 4.24 -2.07
CA PRO A 251 -6.95 3.10 -2.30
C PRO A 251 -7.18 2.38 -0.96
N PHE A 252 -8.40 2.41 -0.46
CA PHE A 252 -8.73 1.78 0.83
C PHE A 252 -8.89 0.28 0.74
N ARG A 253 -8.97 -0.28 -0.47
CA ARG A 253 -9.01 -1.71 -0.70
C ARG A 253 -8.06 -2.11 -1.82
N SER A 254 -7.32 -3.20 -1.63
CA SER A 254 -6.51 -3.81 -2.69
C SER A 254 -6.64 -5.33 -2.66
N VAL A 255 -6.53 -5.96 -3.84
CA VAL A 255 -6.60 -7.42 -4.00
C VAL A 255 -5.42 -7.88 -4.84
N LEU A 256 -4.65 -8.84 -4.33
CA LEU A 256 -3.52 -9.46 -5.02
C LEU A 256 -3.93 -10.81 -5.60
N TRP A 257 -3.56 -11.02 -6.84
CA TRP A 257 -3.78 -12.24 -7.60
C TRP A 257 -2.44 -12.83 -8.03
N ALA A 258 -2.27 -14.13 -7.81
CA ALA A 258 -1.17 -14.91 -8.37
C ALA A 258 -1.74 -15.76 -9.53
N GLY A 259 -1.39 -15.41 -10.78
CA GLY A 259 -2.11 -15.94 -11.94
C GLY A 259 -3.60 -15.58 -11.86
N ASP A 260 -4.46 -16.60 -11.80
CA ASP A 260 -5.91 -16.42 -11.72
C ASP A 260 -6.49 -16.68 -10.31
N LYS A 261 -5.62 -16.86 -9.29
CA LYS A 261 -6.04 -17.08 -7.91
C LYS A 261 -5.85 -15.82 -7.10
N GLN A 262 -6.89 -15.40 -6.38
CA GLN A 262 -6.77 -14.38 -5.34
C GLN A 262 -5.98 -14.97 -4.18
N VAL A 263 -4.93 -14.25 -3.75
CA VAL A 263 -4.04 -14.71 -2.66
C VAL A 263 -4.03 -13.76 -1.47
N GLU A 264 -4.39 -12.49 -1.68
CA GLU A 264 -4.46 -11.50 -0.60
C GLU A 264 -5.56 -10.48 -0.89
N GLU A 265 -6.22 -10.01 0.15
CA GLU A 265 -7.06 -8.83 0.13
C GLU A 265 -6.76 -7.96 1.35
N THR A 266 -6.48 -6.68 1.13
CA THR A 266 -6.23 -5.70 2.17
C THR A 266 -7.34 -4.66 2.17
N ASN A 267 -7.91 -4.40 3.35
CA ASN A 267 -8.92 -3.38 3.59
C ASN A 267 -8.40 -2.41 4.65
N ILE A 268 -8.06 -1.19 4.24
CA ILE A 268 -7.62 -0.12 5.12
C ILE A 268 -8.85 0.41 5.86
N GLN A 269 -8.77 0.49 7.18
CA GLN A 269 -9.80 1.12 8.00
C GLN A 269 -9.43 2.55 8.36
N THR A 270 -8.16 2.77 8.69
CA THR A 270 -7.63 4.10 8.99
C THR A 270 -6.24 4.26 8.41
N VAL A 271 -5.95 5.46 7.93
CA VAL A 271 -4.60 5.87 7.55
C VAL A 271 -4.36 7.29 8.03
N SER A 272 -3.19 7.52 8.62
CA SER A 272 -2.74 8.83 9.09
C SER A 272 -1.31 9.07 8.62
N PHE A 273 -1.05 10.29 8.17
CA PHE A 273 0.24 10.72 7.69
C PHE A 273 0.84 11.79 8.62
N GLY A 274 2.18 11.91 8.65
CA GLY A 274 2.90 12.93 9.39
C GLY A 274 2.83 12.78 10.92
N GLN A 275 2.28 11.69 11.43
CA GLN A 275 2.25 11.41 12.86
C GLN A 275 3.62 10.95 13.35
N LYS A 276 3.93 11.26 14.62
CA LYS A 276 5.16 10.78 15.24
C LYS A 276 5.14 9.24 15.30
N VAL A 277 6.19 8.64 14.77
CA VAL A 277 6.48 7.20 14.87
C VAL A 277 7.85 7.07 15.52
N GLU A 278 7.95 6.28 16.59
CA GLU A 278 9.20 6.10 17.31
C GLU A 278 10.16 5.21 16.52
N GLU A 279 11.42 5.60 16.43
CA GLU A 279 12.44 4.85 15.69
C GLU A 279 12.75 3.48 16.29
N GLU A 280 12.53 3.35 17.60
CA GLU A 280 12.68 2.11 18.36
C GLU A 280 11.78 0.99 17.81
N ALA A 281 10.63 1.34 17.24
CA ALA A 281 9.72 0.37 16.63
C ALA A 281 10.35 -0.45 15.49
N PHE A 282 11.46 0.03 14.90
CA PHE A 282 12.13 -0.59 13.75
C PHE A 282 13.47 -1.24 14.12
N LYS A 283 13.85 -1.27 15.39
CA LYS A 283 15.13 -1.86 15.83
C LYS A 283 14.99 -3.34 16.14
N GLU A 284 16.08 -4.07 15.96
CA GLU A 284 16.28 -5.38 16.56
C GLU A 284 16.50 -5.15 18.07
N SER A 285 15.50 -5.40 18.90
CA SER A 285 15.58 -5.23 20.36
C SER A 285 16.09 -6.49 21.03
#